data_8940e83ce80b83fe6df196cb6d86f977
#
_entry.id   8940e83ce80b83fe6df196cb6d86f977
#
_cell.length_a   1.000
_cell.length_b   1.000
_cell.length_c   1.000
_cell.angle_alpha   90.00
_cell.angle_beta   90.00
_cell.angle_gamma   90.00
#
_symmetry.space_group_name_H-M   'P 1'
#
loop_
_entity.id
_entity.type
_entity.pdbx_description
1 polymer ?
#
loop_
_entity_poly.entity_id
_entity_poly.type
_entity_poly.pdbx_seq_one_letter_code
_entity_poly.pdbx_strand_id
1 'polypeptide(L)'
;GSGGMMLMAEPLAKALASVSAETKPYVVYPSPQGTHLYQELVEDLSRKENLVIICGHYEGVDERFTQKYVDAEISLGDFVLTGGEMPAMAIVDAVSRLIPGVVGKNSSVTEDSFYSGMLDTPHYTRPAEWRGERVPEVLTNGDAKAIDRWRRRRSVERTLDRRPDVAARAGIMPWLSGGAYVMEVHYPVLDKHGEKSSTAITGMDLHDIARACRTYGIKKYLLVTPLAQQREMAKRIAGHWTSGWGAEYNPDRKEAFSTLKIFASVQKALGWLSEREKKEPFKIATTAKSHAGAQHWLTLKREILRRDHSPVFLFGTGWG
;
A
#
# COMPACT_ATOMS: atom_id res chain seq x y z
N GLY A 1 -17.12 12.53 46.83
CA GLY A 1 -17.44 11.36 46.05
C GLY A 1 -16.36 10.35 46.22
N SER A 2 -16.69 9.10 46.55
CA SER A 2 -15.76 7.97 46.57
C SER A 2 -15.27 7.77 45.14
N GLY A 3 -14.08 8.30 44.82
CA GLY A 3 -13.39 7.95 43.59
C GLY A 3 -13.15 6.45 43.57
N GLY A 4 -13.39 5.79 42.43
CA GLY A 4 -13.03 4.38 42.22
C GLY A 4 -11.55 4.14 42.49
N MET A 5 -11.15 2.88 42.62
CA MET A 5 -9.74 2.54 42.78
C MET A 5 -8.97 2.88 41.49
N MET A 6 -7.79 3.46 41.64
CA MET A 6 -6.90 3.85 40.55
C MET A 6 -5.47 3.42 40.90
N LEU A 7 -4.71 2.96 39.91
CA LEU A 7 -3.30 2.61 40.11
C LEU A 7 -2.45 3.88 40.29
N MET A 8 -1.76 3.97 41.43
CA MET A 8 -0.99 5.15 41.79
C MET A 8 0.32 5.26 41.03
N ALA A 9 0.72 6.48 40.69
CA ALA A 9 1.91 6.77 39.88
C ALA A 9 3.23 6.28 40.52
N GLU A 10 3.44 6.51 41.82
CA GLU A 10 4.71 6.20 42.48
C GLU A 10 5.01 4.68 42.57
N PRO A 11 4.05 3.79 42.92
CA PRO A 11 4.29 2.36 42.86
C PRO A 11 4.59 1.84 41.46
N LEU A 12 3.88 2.35 40.45
CA LEU A 12 4.12 2.00 39.04
C LEU A 12 5.49 2.46 38.56
N ALA A 13 5.91 3.67 38.93
CA ALA A 13 7.23 4.18 38.57
C ALA A 13 8.36 3.34 39.18
N LYS A 14 8.21 2.90 40.46
CA LYS A 14 9.15 1.99 41.11
C LYS A 14 9.17 0.62 40.46
N ALA A 15 8.02 0.05 40.12
CA ALA A 15 7.91 -1.21 39.39
C ALA A 15 8.59 -1.13 38.01
N LEU A 16 8.31 -0.07 37.26
CA LEU A 16 8.94 0.15 35.96
C LEU A 16 10.47 0.26 36.10
N ALA A 17 10.96 1.00 37.09
CA ALA A 17 12.40 1.14 37.35
C ALA A 17 13.05 -0.21 37.70
N SER A 18 12.33 -1.10 38.40
CA SER A 18 12.87 -2.42 38.78
C SER A 18 12.97 -3.40 37.62
N VAL A 19 12.17 -3.25 36.56
CA VAL A 19 12.18 -4.11 35.35
C VAL A 19 12.93 -3.48 34.21
N SER A 20 13.33 -2.20 34.31
CA SER A 20 14.13 -1.54 33.31
C SER A 20 15.51 -2.18 33.25
N ALA A 21 15.79 -2.80 32.09
CA ALA A 21 17.07 -3.42 31.81
C ALA A 21 18.15 -2.36 31.47
N GLU A 22 19.27 -2.77 30.92
CA GLU A 22 20.37 -1.91 30.47
C GLU A 22 19.93 -0.87 29.40
N THR A 23 18.90 -1.18 28.65
CA THR A 23 18.30 -0.28 27.64
C THR A 23 16.93 0.24 28.11
N LYS A 24 16.63 1.51 27.79
CA LYS A 24 15.32 2.11 28.11
C LYS A 24 14.22 1.32 27.40
N PRO A 25 13.24 0.76 28.14
CA PRO A 25 12.13 0.02 27.52
C PRO A 25 11.19 0.97 26.79
N TYR A 26 10.54 0.45 25.75
CA TYR A 26 9.37 1.08 25.15
C TYR A 26 8.13 0.65 25.94
N VAL A 27 7.44 1.61 26.56
CA VAL A 27 6.35 1.35 27.51
C VAL A 27 5.01 1.50 26.81
N VAL A 28 4.22 0.42 26.81
CA VAL A 28 2.87 0.37 26.23
C VAL A 28 1.84 0.27 27.35
N TYR A 29 0.77 1.05 27.23
CA TYR A 29 -0.40 0.97 28.10
C TYR A 29 -1.66 0.62 27.26
N PRO A 30 -2.25 -0.59 27.43
CA PRO A 30 -3.53 -0.91 26.83
C PRO A 30 -4.65 -0.10 27.45
N SER A 31 -5.29 0.75 26.65
CA SER A 31 -6.30 1.69 27.09
C SER A 31 -7.38 1.88 25.99
N PRO A 32 -8.68 2.02 26.34
CA PRO A 32 -9.71 2.35 25.35
C PRO A 32 -9.46 3.69 24.63
N GLN A 33 -8.66 4.58 25.21
CA GLN A 33 -8.32 5.90 24.66
C GLN A 33 -7.17 5.84 23.66
N GLY A 34 -6.45 4.70 23.60
CA GLY A 34 -5.26 4.53 22.79
C GLY A 34 -5.53 4.41 21.29
N THR A 35 -4.45 4.44 20.51
CA THR A 35 -4.49 4.15 19.08
C THR A 35 -4.89 2.71 18.84
N HIS A 36 -5.76 2.45 17.86
CA HIS A 36 -6.15 1.09 17.50
C HIS A 36 -4.93 0.25 17.08
N LEU A 37 -4.90 -0.99 17.55
CA LEU A 37 -3.87 -1.96 17.18
C LEU A 37 -4.09 -2.42 15.72
N TYR A 38 -3.27 -1.92 14.82
CA TYR A 38 -3.19 -2.37 13.43
C TYR A 38 -1.91 -3.17 13.20
N GLN A 39 -1.85 -3.91 12.11
CA GLN A 39 -0.68 -4.71 11.75
C GLN A 39 0.60 -3.87 11.66
N GLU A 40 0.53 -2.66 11.11
CA GLU A 40 1.67 -1.75 11.01
C GLU A 40 2.22 -1.37 12.38
N LEU A 41 1.35 -1.15 13.37
CA LEU A 41 1.76 -0.88 14.75
C LEU A 41 2.38 -2.12 15.41
N VAL A 42 1.84 -3.30 15.14
CA VAL A 42 2.43 -4.58 15.60
C VAL A 42 3.84 -4.77 15.02
N GLU A 43 4.04 -4.45 13.74
CA GLU A 43 5.36 -4.48 13.09
C GLU A 43 6.33 -3.48 13.73
N ASP A 44 5.87 -2.28 14.07
CA ASP A 44 6.70 -1.29 14.75
C ASP A 44 7.09 -1.73 16.17
N LEU A 45 6.15 -2.32 16.90
CA LEU A 45 6.42 -2.89 18.21
C LEU A 45 7.40 -4.06 18.15
N SER A 46 7.31 -4.93 17.14
CA SER A 46 8.21 -6.07 16.98
C SER A 46 9.68 -5.69 16.73
N ARG A 47 9.96 -4.45 16.34
CA ARG A 47 11.32 -3.90 16.15
C ARG A 47 11.90 -3.30 17.42
N LYS A 48 11.10 -3.19 18.48
CA LYS A 48 11.59 -2.66 19.77
C LYS A 48 12.41 -3.74 20.48
N GLU A 49 13.59 -3.35 20.94
CA GLU A 49 14.50 -4.24 21.65
C GLU A 49 13.92 -4.70 23.00
N ASN A 50 13.22 -3.81 23.68
CA ASN A 50 12.67 -4.03 24.99
C ASN A 50 11.26 -3.43 25.11
N LEU A 51 10.24 -4.25 25.41
CA LEU A 51 8.84 -3.85 25.48
C LEU A 51 8.31 -4.13 26.88
N VAL A 52 7.78 -3.11 27.55
CA VAL A 52 7.06 -3.23 28.82
C VAL A 52 5.61 -2.88 28.63
N ILE A 53 4.69 -3.75 29.06
CA ILE A 53 3.25 -3.52 28.97
C ILE A 53 2.68 -3.31 30.35
N ILE A 54 2.03 -2.18 30.59
CA ILE A 54 1.38 -1.82 31.86
C ILE A 54 -0.07 -2.29 31.82
N CYS A 55 -0.40 -3.31 32.62
CA CYS A 55 -1.77 -3.79 32.74
C CYS A 55 -2.55 -2.93 33.75
N GLY A 56 -3.45 -2.10 33.29
CA GLY A 56 -4.33 -1.27 34.13
C GLY A 56 -5.50 -2.07 34.70
N HIS A 57 -5.98 -1.63 35.85
CA HIS A 57 -7.18 -2.15 36.52
C HIS A 57 -8.09 -1.03 37.00
N TYR A 58 -9.34 -1.37 37.28
CA TYR A 58 -10.35 -0.46 37.85
C TYR A 58 -10.58 0.77 36.99
N GLU A 59 -10.39 1.99 37.55
CA GLU A 59 -10.52 3.26 36.84
C GLU A 59 -9.28 3.58 35.97
N GLY A 60 -8.27 2.73 35.99
CA GLY A 60 -7.05 2.88 35.17
C GLY A 60 -5.81 3.31 35.96
N VAL A 61 -4.94 4.01 35.29
CA VAL A 61 -3.62 4.44 35.75
C VAL A 61 -3.63 5.95 35.96
N ASP A 62 -2.92 6.45 36.99
CA ASP A 62 -2.74 7.88 37.25
C ASP A 62 -2.18 8.58 36.00
N GLU A 63 -2.87 9.59 35.51
CA GLU A 63 -2.55 10.32 34.29
C GLU A 63 -1.13 10.88 34.28
N ARG A 64 -0.60 11.29 35.44
CA ARG A 64 0.78 11.78 35.55
C ARG A 64 1.82 10.71 35.27
N PHE A 65 1.52 9.44 35.57
CA PHE A 65 2.37 8.31 35.19
C PHE A 65 2.30 8.07 33.68
N THR A 66 1.09 8.06 33.13
CA THR A 66 0.88 7.83 31.71
C THR A 66 1.61 8.89 30.87
N GLN A 67 1.43 10.16 31.18
CA GLN A 67 2.09 11.27 30.46
C GLN A 67 3.63 11.23 30.54
N LYS A 68 4.18 10.71 31.65
CA LYS A 68 5.61 10.76 31.89
C LYS A 68 6.38 9.52 31.40
N TYR A 69 5.73 8.36 31.44
CA TYR A 69 6.42 7.08 31.27
C TYR A 69 5.88 6.20 30.14
N VAL A 70 4.66 6.43 29.66
CA VAL A 70 4.06 5.63 28.57
C VAL A 70 4.46 6.21 27.23
N ASP A 71 5.04 5.38 26.38
CA ASP A 71 5.42 5.76 25.02
C ASP A 71 4.26 5.58 24.03
N ALA A 72 3.32 4.63 24.28
CA ALA A 72 2.13 4.42 23.46
C ALA A 72 0.96 3.89 24.28
N GLU A 73 -0.22 4.50 24.10
CA GLU A 73 -1.49 3.93 24.50
C GLU A 73 -2.12 3.19 23.31
N ILE A 74 -2.57 1.93 23.55
CA ILE A 74 -3.05 1.04 22.48
C ILE A 74 -4.43 0.50 22.83
N SER A 75 -5.38 0.65 21.92
CA SER A 75 -6.73 0.09 21.99
C SER A 75 -6.88 -1.13 21.11
N LEU A 76 -7.54 -2.18 21.60
CA LEU A 76 -7.94 -3.33 20.78
C LEU A 76 -9.24 -3.09 19.99
N GLY A 77 -10.00 -2.06 20.35
CA GLY A 77 -11.29 -1.76 19.71
C GLY A 77 -12.19 -0.90 20.61
N ASP A 78 -13.35 -0.53 20.09
CA ASP A 78 -14.34 0.33 20.75
C ASP A 78 -15.20 -0.47 21.77
N PHE A 79 -14.54 -1.07 22.75
CA PHE A 79 -15.18 -1.80 23.86
C PHE A 79 -14.29 -1.76 25.10
N VAL A 80 -14.87 -2.00 26.26
CA VAL A 80 -14.17 -1.96 27.54
C VAL A 80 -13.97 -3.38 28.08
N LEU A 81 -12.78 -3.66 28.63
CA LEU A 81 -12.42 -4.87 29.33
C LEU A 81 -12.19 -4.57 30.82
N THR A 82 -12.26 -5.59 31.67
CA THR A 82 -12.13 -5.44 33.12
C THR A 82 -10.70 -5.16 33.58
N GLY A 83 -9.70 -5.43 32.75
CA GLY A 83 -8.27 -5.23 33.07
C GLY A 83 -7.41 -5.25 31.82
N GLY A 84 -6.15 -4.85 31.97
CA GLY A 84 -5.16 -4.75 30.91
C GLY A 84 -4.51 -6.07 30.47
N GLU A 85 -4.73 -7.19 31.19
CA GLU A 85 -4.04 -8.45 30.92
C GLU A 85 -4.45 -9.06 29.59
N MET A 86 -5.75 -9.08 29.27
CA MET A 86 -6.24 -9.64 28.02
C MET A 86 -5.73 -8.86 26.80
N PRO A 87 -5.80 -7.52 26.80
CA PRO A 87 -5.14 -6.73 25.76
C PRO A 87 -3.63 -6.96 25.69
N ALA A 88 -2.96 -7.04 26.82
CA ALA A 88 -1.52 -7.32 26.85
C ALA A 88 -1.18 -8.67 26.21
N MET A 89 -1.94 -9.72 26.51
CA MET A 89 -1.77 -11.04 25.88
C MET A 89 -1.96 -10.97 24.37
N ALA A 90 -2.97 -10.23 23.89
CA ALA A 90 -3.22 -10.06 22.46
C ALA A 90 -2.06 -9.31 21.78
N ILE A 91 -1.52 -8.25 22.39
CA ILE A 91 -0.36 -7.52 21.90
C ILE A 91 0.87 -8.44 21.86
N VAL A 92 1.14 -9.18 22.93
CA VAL A 92 2.28 -10.10 23.00
C VAL A 92 2.20 -11.18 21.93
N ASP A 93 1.03 -11.82 21.76
CA ASP A 93 0.84 -12.84 20.71
C ASP A 93 1.07 -12.25 19.32
N ALA A 94 0.44 -11.10 19.01
CA ALA A 94 0.56 -10.45 17.72
C ALA A 94 2.02 -10.05 17.41
N VAL A 95 2.75 -9.49 18.38
CA VAL A 95 4.14 -9.05 18.24
C VAL A 95 5.08 -10.24 18.12
N SER A 96 4.93 -11.25 18.99
CA SER A 96 5.84 -12.40 19.03
C SER A 96 5.83 -13.22 17.75
N ARG A 97 4.69 -13.30 17.05
CA ARG A 97 4.58 -13.97 15.74
C ARG A 97 5.51 -13.39 14.67
N LEU A 98 5.90 -12.12 14.80
CA LEU A 98 6.80 -11.43 13.86
C LEU A 98 8.28 -11.63 14.22
N ILE A 99 8.57 -12.16 15.40
CA ILE A 99 9.95 -12.40 15.84
C ILE A 99 10.47 -13.68 15.15
N PRO A 100 11.65 -13.61 14.48
CA PRO A 100 12.24 -14.79 13.84
C PRO A 100 12.39 -15.97 14.80
N GLY A 101 11.94 -17.14 14.37
CA GLY A 101 12.04 -18.38 15.14
C GLY A 101 10.85 -18.69 16.08
N VAL A 102 9.92 -17.76 16.26
CA VAL A 102 8.70 -18.02 17.07
C VAL A 102 7.67 -18.81 16.25
N VAL A 103 7.51 -18.51 14.98
CA VAL A 103 6.64 -19.27 14.06
C VAL A 103 7.50 -20.09 13.11
N GLY A 104 7.16 -21.38 12.94
CA GLY A 104 8.00 -22.36 12.22
C GLY A 104 8.22 -22.09 10.71
N LYS A 105 7.42 -21.24 10.07
CA LYS A 105 7.59 -20.81 8.67
C LYS A 105 7.32 -19.34 8.54
N ASN A 106 8.33 -18.57 8.16
CA ASN A 106 8.19 -17.13 7.89
C ASN A 106 7.15 -16.81 6.77
N SER A 107 6.98 -17.71 5.80
CA SER A 107 5.96 -17.56 4.75
C SER A 107 4.53 -17.54 5.29
N SER A 108 4.25 -18.24 6.40
CA SER A 108 2.91 -18.24 7.00
C SER A 108 2.52 -16.87 7.55
N VAL A 109 3.49 -16.10 8.05
CA VAL A 109 3.24 -14.75 8.59
C VAL A 109 3.01 -13.74 7.46
N THR A 110 3.80 -13.84 6.38
CA THR A 110 3.72 -12.88 5.27
C THR A 110 2.50 -13.09 4.37
N GLU A 111 1.89 -14.28 4.41
CA GLU A 111 0.69 -14.62 3.65
C GLU A 111 -0.61 -14.37 4.44
N ASP A 112 -0.53 -14.13 5.76
CA ASP A 112 -1.69 -13.85 6.62
C ASP A 112 -2.37 -12.52 6.30
N SER A 113 -3.63 -12.39 6.75
CA SER A 113 -4.41 -11.15 6.66
C SER A 113 -3.64 -9.95 7.23
N PHE A 114 -3.78 -8.80 6.58
CA PHE A 114 -3.24 -7.50 6.94
C PHE A 114 -1.74 -7.28 6.66
N TYR A 115 -0.91 -8.31 6.65
CA TYR A 115 0.54 -8.16 6.40
C TYR A 115 0.82 -7.52 5.03
N SER A 116 0.09 -7.95 4.01
CA SER A 116 0.13 -7.35 2.66
C SER A 116 -0.88 -6.22 2.45
N GLY A 117 -1.57 -5.77 3.50
CA GLY A 117 -2.61 -4.75 3.45
C GLY A 117 -3.97 -5.25 2.98
N MET A 118 -4.17 -6.57 2.83
CA MET A 118 -5.45 -7.19 2.44
C MET A 118 -5.79 -8.35 3.37
N LEU A 119 -7.02 -8.85 3.28
CA LEU A 119 -7.40 -10.10 3.92
C LEU A 119 -6.80 -11.29 3.17
N ASP A 120 -6.51 -12.33 3.91
CA ASP A 120 -6.06 -13.60 3.34
C ASP A 120 -7.16 -14.28 2.49
N THR A 121 -6.74 -15.27 1.71
CA THR A 121 -7.57 -16.03 0.78
C THR A 121 -8.42 -17.07 1.49
N PRO A 122 -9.49 -17.59 0.87
CA PRO A 122 -10.18 -18.78 1.38
C PRO A 122 -9.25 -20.01 1.35
N HIS A 123 -9.23 -20.75 2.44
CA HIS A 123 -8.52 -22.02 2.54
C HIS A 123 -9.51 -23.19 2.49
N TYR A 124 -9.04 -24.31 1.94
CA TYR A 124 -9.83 -25.54 1.80
C TYR A 124 -9.04 -26.72 2.35
N THR A 125 -9.76 -27.67 2.94
CA THR A 125 -9.20 -28.93 3.44
C THR A 125 -9.75 -30.12 2.64
N ARG A 126 -9.30 -31.32 2.96
CA ARG A 126 -9.89 -32.57 2.46
C ARG A 126 -11.21 -32.87 3.18
N PRO A 127 -12.17 -33.51 2.52
CA PRO A 127 -12.16 -34.01 1.13
C PRO A 127 -12.35 -32.89 0.09
N ALA A 128 -12.07 -33.18 -1.19
CA ALA A 128 -12.22 -32.22 -2.31
C ALA A 128 -13.69 -31.79 -2.54
N GLU A 129 -14.63 -32.60 -2.08
CA GLU A 129 -16.07 -32.29 -2.06
C GLU A 129 -16.63 -32.52 -0.67
N TRP A 130 -17.34 -31.53 -0.12
CA TRP A 130 -18.01 -31.61 1.16
C TRP A 130 -19.46 -31.10 1.03
N ARG A 131 -20.43 -32.00 1.21
CA ARG A 131 -21.88 -31.72 1.13
C ARG A 131 -22.29 -31.01 -0.18
N GLY A 132 -21.73 -31.43 -1.30
CA GLY A 132 -22.02 -30.87 -2.63
C GLY A 132 -21.15 -29.65 -3.00
N GLU A 133 -20.45 -29.07 -2.04
CA GLU A 133 -19.51 -27.94 -2.29
C GLU A 133 -18.13 -28.48 -2.64
N ARG A 134 -17.56 -27.99 -3.74
CA ARG A 134 -16.25 -28.44 -4.23
C ARG A 134 -15.16 -27.41 -4.00
N VAL A 135 -13.96 -27.91 -3.72
CA VAL A 135 -12.75 -27.08 -3.79
C VAL A 135 -12.60 -26.55 -5.22
N PRO A 136 -12.34 -25.24 -5.41
CA PRO A 136 -12.12 -24.67 -6.74
C PRO A 136 -11.06 -25.46 -7.53
N GLU A 137 -11.38 -25.83 -8.75
CA GLU A 137 -10.54 -26.68 -9.61
C GLU A 137 -9.13 -26.08 -9.83
N VAL A 138 -9.04 -24.75 -9.92
CA VAL A 138 -7.75 -24.04 -10.03
C VAL A 138 -6.78 -24.36 -8.90
N LEU A 139 -7.26 -24.72 -7.72
CA LEU A 139 -6.41 -25.07 -6.56
C LEU A 139 -5.90 -26.52 -6.60
N THR A 140 -6.45 -27.34 -7.48
CA THR A 140 -6.14 -28.78 -7.60
C THR A 140 -5.41 -29.14 -8.89
N ASN A 141 -5.28 -28.21 -9.85
CA ASN A 141 -4.70 -28.47 -11.17
C ASN A 141 -3.15 -28.39 -11.23
N GLY A 142 -2.49 -27.95 -10.14
CA GLY A 142 -1.03 -27.85 -10.07
C GLY A 142 -0.41 -26.65 -10.79
N ASP A 143 -1.19 -25.78 -11.45
CA ASP A 143 -0.66 -24.55 -12.06
C ASP A 143 -0.43 -23.46 -10.99
N ALA A 144 0.81 -23.38 -10.50
CA ALA A 144 1.21 -22.41 -9.48
C ALA A 144 0.86 -20.95 -9.85
N LYS A 145 0.99 -20.58 -11.14
CA LYS A 145 0.66 -19.20 -11.59
C LYS A 145 -0.84 -18.95 -11.60
N ALA A 146 -1.64 -19.93 -11.98
CA ALA A 146 -3.09 -19.84 -11.93
C ALA A 146 -3.58 -19.78 -10.48
N ILE A 147 -3.00 -20.58 -9.58
CA ILE A 147 -3.29 -20.59 -8.15
C ILE A 147 -2.97 -19.21 -7.54
N ASP A 148 -1.78 -18.62 -7.83
CA ASP A 148 -1.39 -17.32 -7.31
C ASP A 148 -2.35 -16.21 -7.79
N ARG A 149 -2.69 -16.18 -9.08
CA ARG A 149 -3.69 -15.23 -9.62
C ARG A 149 -5.05 -15.38 -8.95
N TRP A 150 -5.51 -16.62 -8.74
CA TRP A 150 -6.78 -16.89 -8.08
C TRP A 150 -6.76 -16.40 -6.63
N ARG A 151 -5.69 -16.70 -5.88
CA ARG A 151 -5.50 -16.27 -4.49
C ARG A 151 -5.55 -14.74 -4.38
N ARG A 152 -4.75 -14.03 -5.17
CA ARG A 152 -4.75 -12.56 -5.20
C ARG A 152 -6.14 -11.99 -5.47
N ARG A 153 -6.82 -12.53 -6.47
CA ARG A 153 -8.17 -12.07 -6.80
C ARG A 153 -9.14 -12.29 -5.65
N ARG A 154 -9.13 -13.46 -5.02
CA ARG A 154 -10.01 -13.77 -3.87
C ARG A 154 -9.69 -12.92 -2.65
N SER A 155 -8.43 -12.65 -2.36
CA SER A 155 -8.00 -11.73 -1.31
C SER A 155 -8.60 -10.33 -1.53
N VAL A 156 -8.44 -9.77 -2.73
CA VAL A 156 -8.99 -8.46 -3.10
C VAL A 156 -10.52 -8.44 -2.97
N GLU A 157 -11.23 -9.38 -3.59
CA GLU A 157 -12.70 -9.47 -3.54
C GLU A 157 -13.18 -9.53 -2.10
N ARG A 158 -12.60 -10.43 -1.31
CA ARG A 158 -12.94 -10.62 0.11
C ARG A 158 -12.69 -9.36 0.95
N THR A 159 -11.61 -8.65 0.68
CA THR A 159 -11.29 -7.41 1.39
C THR A 159 -12.27 -6.30 1.03
N LEU A 160 -12.56 -6.13 -0.25
CA LEU A 160 -13.52 -5.13 -0.72
C LEU A 160 -14.93 -5.35 -0.15
N ASP A 161 -15.33 -6.60 0.02
CA ASP A 161 -16.68 -6.95 0.48
C ASP A 161 -16.79 -6.94 2.01
N ARG A 162 -15.78 -7.41 2.74
CA ARG A 162 -15.85 -7.60 4.20
C ARG A 162 -15.17 -6.50 5.00
N ARG A 163 -14.08 -5.94 4.47
CA ARG A 163 -13.25 -4.92 5.13
C ARG A 163 -12.87 -3.80 4.16
N PRO A 164 -13.87 -3.03 3.67
CA PRO A 164 -13.62 -1.91 2.76
C PRO A 164 -12.72 -0.82 3.38
N ASP A 165 -12.68 -0.72 4.71
CA ASP A 165 -11.77 0.14 5.46
C ASP A 165 -10.30 -0.29 5.29
N VAL A 166 -10.01 -1.60 5.31
CA VAL A 166 -8.68 -2.15 5.04
C VAL A 166 -8.28 -1.89 3.60
N ALA A 167 -9.17 -2.19 2.64
CA ALA A 167 -8.93 -1.89 1.23
C ALA A 167 -8.66 -0.40 0.98
N ALA A 168 -9.30 0.51 1.73
CA ALA A 168 -9.08 1.94 1.60
C ALA A 168 -7.66 2.36 2.00
N ARG A 169 -7.08 1.73 3.02
CA ARG A 169 -5.72 2.02 3.51
C ARG A 169 -4.62 1.33 2.69
N ALA A 170 -4.88 0.12 2.20
CA ALA A 170 -3.88 -0.68 1.48
C ALA A 170 -3.30 0.03 0.25
N GLY A 171 -2.02 -0.15 -0.03
CA GLY A 171 -1.42 0.21 -1.31
C GLY A 171 -1.99 -0.67 -2.45
N ILE A 172 -2.23 -0.11 -3.63
CA ILE A 172 -2.82 -0.87 -4.75
C ILE A 172 -1.77 -1.58 -5.61
N MET A 173 -0.55 -1.05 -5.69
CA MET A 173 0.47 -1.52 -6.63
C MET A 173 0.79 -3.02 -6.50
N PRO A 174 0.97 -3.60 -5.30
CA PRO A 174 1.23 -5.03 -5.15
C PRO A 174 0.10 -5.93 -5.66
N TRP A 175 -1.12 -5.38 -5.77
CA TRP A 175 -2.33 -6.13 -6.13
C TRP A 175 -2.72 -6.03 -7.60
N LEU A 176 -2.00 -5.23 -8.39
CA LEU A 176 -2.22 -5.11 -9.82
C LEU A 176 -1.51 -6.24 -10.57
N SER A 177 -2.27 -7.13 -11.19
CA SER A 177 -1.73 -8.29 -11.92
C SER A 177 -0.84 -7.90 -13.10
N GLY A 178 -1.18 -6.80 -13.79
CA GLY A 178 -0.44 -6.26 -14.94
C GLY A 178 0.45 -5.05 -14.61
N GLY A 179 0.44 -4.55 -13.36
CA GLY A 179 1.04 -3.27 -12.99
C GLY A 179 0.23 -2.06 -13.45
N ALA A 180 0.80 -0.88 -13.34
CA ALA A 180 0.18 0.38 -13.74
C ALA A 180 1.05 1.13 -14.76
N TYR A 181 0.41 2.02 -15.52
CA TYR A 181 1.04 2.83 -16.55
C TYR A 181 0.70 4.31 -16.32
N VAL A 182 1.65 5.19 -16.65
CA VAL A 182 1.44 6.63 -16.70
C VAL A 182 1.58 7.06 -18.16
N MET A 183 0.65 7.87 -18.64
CA MET A 183 0.68 8.46 -19.97
C MET A 183 0.61 9.99 -19.84
N GLU A 184 1.68 10.65 -20.21
CA GLU A 184 1.72 12.10 -20.33
C GLU A 184 1.34 12.51 -21.74
N VAL A 185 0.31 13.33 -21.84
CA VAL A 185 -0.32 13.71 -23.12
C VAL A 185 -0.06 15.17 -23.41
N HIS A 186 0.82 15.44 -24.39
CA HIS A 186 1.10 16.78 -24.89
C HIS A 186 0.21 17.17 -26.08
N TYR A 187 -0.59 16.23 -26.61
CA TYR A 187 -1.57 16.45 -27.64
C TYR A 187 -2.56 15.26 -27.73
N PRO A 188 -3.87 15.50 -27.93
CA PRO A 188 -4.51 16.81 -27.88
C PRO A 188 -4.66 17.28 -26.43
N VAL A 189 -4.38 18.56 -26.20
CA VAL A 189 -4.70 19.26 -24.95
C VAL A 189 -5.46 20.54 -25.29
N LEU A 190 -6.15 21.11 -24.30
CA LEU A 190 -6.83 22.38 -24.51
C LEU A 190 -5.91 23.54 -24.09
N ASP A 191 -5.96 24.62 -24.83
CA ASP A 191 -5.34 25.89 -24.44
C ASP A 191 -6.25 26.70 -23.50
N LYS A 192 -5.84 27.92 -23.16
CA LYS A 192 -6.63 28.84 -22.32
C LYS A 192 -7.97 29.26 -22.91
N HIS A 193 -8.15 29.13 -24.24
CA HIS A 193 -9.36 29.46 -24.95
C HIS A 193 -10.26 28.23 -25.20
N GLY A 194 -9.84 27.04 -24.78
CA GLY A 194 -10.56 25.79 -25.01
C GLY A 194 -10.30 25.16 -26.37
N GLU A 195 -9.32 25.66 -27.12
CA GLU A 195 -8.97 25.13 -28.44
C GLU A 195 -7.95 24.01 -28.33
N LYS A 196 -8.00 23.06 -29.28
CA LYS A 196 -7.04 21.94 -29.32
C LYS A 196 -5.64 22.46 -29.67
N SER A 197 -4.70 22.20 -28.80
CA SER A 197 -3.29 22.61 -28.91
C SER A 197 -2.34 21.50 -28.53
N SER A 198 -1.04 21.76 -28.71
CA SER A 198 0.03 20.91 -28.19
C SER A 198 0.95 21.73 -27.30
N THR A 199 1.39 21.11 -26.21
CA THR A 199 2.38 21.70 -25.30
C THR A 199 3.79 21.20 -25.60
N ALA A 200 4.78 21.96 -25.16
CA ALA A 200 6.16 21.56 -25.27
C ALA A 200 6.55 20.59 -24.14
N ILE A 201 7.40 19.62 -24.46
CA ILE A 201 8.05 18.76 -23.48
C ILE A 201 9.20 19.52 -22.85
N THR A 202 9.30 19.48 -21.52
CA THR A 202 10.48 20.01 -20.83
C THR A 202 11.40 18.87 -20.37
N GLY A 203 12.71 19.18 -20.28
CA GLY A 203 13.66 18.21 -19.70
C GLY A 203 13.31 17.86 -18.25
N MET A 204 12.74 18.82 -17.50
CA MET A 204 12.32 18.62 -16.11
C MET A 204 11.21 17.59 -16.01
N ASP A 205 10.16 17.69 -16.83
CA ASP A 205 9.04 16.76 -16.85
C ASP A 205 9.52 15.32 -17.07
N LEU A 206 10.39 15.13 -18.08
CA LEU A 206 10.96 13.81 -18.38
C LEU A 206 11.69 13.19 -17.18
N HIS A 207 12.50 14.00 -16.48
CA HIS A 207 13.26 13.52 -15.33
C HIS A 207 12.36 13.22 -14.14
N ASP A 208 11.45 14.12 -13.81
CA ASP A 208 10.65 14.01 -12.60
C ASP A 208 9.59 12.91 -12.73
N ILE A 209 8.91 12.81 -13.87
CA ILE A 209 7.93 11.74 -14.10
C ILE A 209 8.62 10.38 -14.20
N ALA A 210 9.78 10.26 -14.87
CA ALA A 210 10.51 9.01 -14.94
C ALA A 210 10.95 8.52 -13.54
N ARG A 211 11.44 9.44 -12.69
CA ARG A 211 11.81 9.11 -11.29
C ARG A 211 10.59 8.73 -10.47
N ALA A 212 9.50 9.48 -10.56
CA ALA A 212 8.25 9.13 -9.89
C ALA A 212 7.74 7.75 -10.32
N CYS A 213 7.75 7.46 -11.63
CA CYS A 213 7.37 6.14 -12.14
C CYS A 213 8.22 5.03 -11.55
N ARG A 214 9.54 5.23 -11.42
CA ARG A 214 10.44 4.26 -10.79
C ARG A 214 10.14 4.08 -9.31
N THR A 215 10.00 5.18 -8.57
CA THR A 215 9.73 5.19 -7.13
C THR A 215 8.43 4.45 -6.79
N TYR A 216 7.38 4.67 -7.56
CA TYR A 216 6.06 4.06 -7.33
C TYR A 216 5.83 2.74 -8.08
N GLY A 217 6.86 2.16 -8.70
CA GLY A 217 6.74 0.87 -9.38
C GLY A 217 5.85 0.89 -10.63
N ILE A 218 5.71 2.04 -11.29
CA ILE A 218 4.98 2.16 -12.56
C ILE A 218 5.74 1.39 -13.66
N LYS A 219 5.02 0.54 -14.38
CA LYS A 219 5.59 -0.39 -15.36
C LYS A 219 6.20 0.30 -16.56
N LYS A 220 5.54 1.35 -17.08
CA LYS A 220 6.05 2.22 -18.13
C LYS A 220 5.46 3.62 -18.02
N TYR A 221 6.29 4.59 -18.37
CA TYR A 221 5.94 5.97 -18.63
C TYR A 221 5.80 6.18 -20.15
N LEU A 222 4.62 6.57 -20.61
CA LEU A 222 4.28 6.74 -22.00
C LEU A 222 4.19 8.23 -22.31
N LEU A 223 5.15 8.75 -23.04
CA LEU A 223 5.16 10.15 -23.49
C LEU A 223 4.50 10.26 -24.85
N VAL A 224 3.50 11.14 -24.98
CA VAL A 224 2.72 11.29 -26.21
C VAL A 224 2.82 12.71 -26.77
N THR A 225 3.41 12.87 -27.94
CA THR A 225 3.44 14.12 -28.71
C THR A 225 3.50 13.86 -30.22
N PRO A 226 2.74 14.59 -31.06
CA PRO A 226 2.82 14.47 -32.52
C PRO A 226 4.06 15.14 -33.08
N LEU A 227 4.72 16.04 -32.32
CA LEU A 227 5.83 16.86 -32.80
C LEU A 227 7.12 16.04 -32.89
N ALA A 228 7.58 15.79 -34.14
CA ALA A 228 8.75 14.95 -34.41
C ALA A 228 10.01 15.46 -33.69
N GLN A 229 10.26 16.77 -33.72
CA GLN A 229 11.43 17.38 -33.07
C GLN A 229 11.44 17.14 -31.56
N GLN A 230 10.30 17.22 -30.91
CA GLN A 230 10.20 16.94 -29.47
C GLN A 230 10.39 15.47 -29.15
N ARG A 231 9.89 14.56 -29.98
CA ARG A 231 10.20 13.12 -29.82
C ARG A 231 11.69 12.84 -29.95
N GLU A 232 12.39 13.47 -30.90
CA GLU A 232 13.83 13.29 -31.07
C GLU A 232 14.61 13.91 -29.88
N MET A 233 14.18 15.06 -29.36
CA MET A 233 14.76 15.61 -28.13
C MET A 233 14.60 14.65 -26.96
N ALA A 234 13.39 14.12 -26.71
CA ALA A 234 13.13 13.18 -25.65
C ALA A 234 13.94 11.88 -25.80
N LYS A 235 14.09 11.38 -27.04
CA LYS A 235 14.95 10.21 -27.33
C LYS A 235 16.43 10.48 -27.00
N ARG A 236 16.97 11.66 -27.35
CA ARG A 236 18.33 12.04 -27.02
C ARG A 236 18.58 12.11 -25.53
N ILE A 237 17.66 12.73 -24.78
CA ILE A 237 17.72 12.78 -23.31
C ILE A 237 17.67 11.37 -22.73
N ALA A 238 16.72 10.55 -23.18
CA ALA A 238 16.62 9.15 -22.73
C ALA A 238 17.86 8.33 -23.07
N GLY A 239 18.41 8.48 -24.29
CA GLY A 239 19.63 7.81 -24.72
C GLY A 239 20.85 8.16 -23.87
N HIS A 240 21.00 9.43 -23.50
CA HIS A 240 22.06 9.86 -22.59
C HIS A 240 22.02 9.08 -21.25
N TRP A 241 20.82 8.88 -20.70
CA TRP A 241 20.64 8.22 -19.40
C TRP A 241 20.50 6.70 -19.47
N THR A 242 20.20 6.11 -20.62
CA THR A 242 20.01 4.64 -20.74
C THR A 242 21.24 3.93 -21.32
N SER A 243 21.96 4.55 -22.26
CA SER A 243 23.10 3.96 -22.96
C SER A 243 24.31 4.87 -23.10
N GLY A 244 24.18 6.19 -22.78
CA GLY A 244 25.27 7.15 -22.79
C GLY A 244 26.03 7.19 -21.47
N TRP A 245 26.97 8.14 -21.37
CA TRP A 245 27.82 8.37 -20.16
C TRP A 245 26.99 8.54 -18.87
N GLY A 246 25.82 9.19 -18.94
CA GLY A 246 24.95 9.35 -17.79
C GLY A 246 24.45 8.01 -17.20
N ALA A 247 24.38 6.96 -18.00
CA ALA A 247 23.98 5.64 -17.55
C ALA A 247 25.00 4.95 -16.64
N GLU A 248 26.28 5.25 -16.83
CA GLU A 248 27.39 4.76 -15.97
C GLU A 248 27.49 5.62 -14.71
N TYR A 249 27.31 6.93 -14.86
CA TYR A 249 27.43 7.89 -13.77
C TYR A 249 26.30 7.75 -12.73
N ASN A 250 25.06 7.46 -13.17
CA ASN A 250 23.91 7.36 -12.27
C ASN A 250 23.00 6.18 -12.66
N PRO A 251 23.21 4.99 -12.06
CA PRO A 251 22.41 3.76 -12.33
C PRO A 251 20.92 3.93 -12.01
N ASP A 252 20.56 4.67 -10.96
CA ASP A 252 19.15 4.86 -10.59
C ASP A 252 18.40 5.67 -11.65
N ARG A 253 19.09 6.66 -12.24
CA ARG A 253 18.53 7.46 -13.33
C ARG A 253 18.42 6.65 -14.62
N LYS A 254 19.37 5.76 -14.89
CA LYS A 254 19.28 4.77 -15.97
C LYS A 254 18.01 3.94 -15.83
N GLU A 255 17.77 3.41 -14.64
CA GLU A 255 16.61 2.58 -14.38
C GLU A 255 15.30 3.39 -14.51
N ALA A 256 15.25 4.62 -14.00
CA ALA A 256 14.10 5.51 -14.17
C ALA A 256 13.77 5.75 -15.66
N PHE A 257 14.78 6.12 -16.49
CA PHE A 257 14.57 6.34 -17.91
C PHE A 257 14.28 5.08 -18.72
N SER A 258 14.65 3.89 -18.24
CA SER A 258 14.26 2.62 -18.85
C SER A 258 12.74 2.40 -18.85
N THR A 259 12.01 3.12 -18.02
CA THR A 259 10.54 3.08 -18.01
C THR A 259 9.92 3.86 -19.17
N LEU A 260 10.62 4.88 -19.72
CA LEU A 260 10.10 5.79 -20.73
C LEU A 260 9.88 5.09 -22.09
N LYS A 261 8.74 5.38 -22.73
CA LYS A 261 8.41 5.03 -24.08
C LYS A 261 7.69 6.19 -24.78
N ILE A 262 8.08 6.48 -26.02
CA ILE A 262 7.66 7.69 -26.72
C ILE A 262 6.74 7.32 -27.88
N PHE A 263 5.59 8.01 -28.00
CA PHE A 263 4.58 7.76 -29.02
C PHE A 263 4.17 9.04 -29.74
N ALA A 264 3.72 8.90 -31.00
CA ALA A 264 3.22 10.01 -31.78
C ALA A 264 1.75 10.35 -31.53
N SER A 265 0.98 9.44 -30.93
CA SER A 265 -0.43 9.66 -30.58
C SER A 265 -0.88 8.77 -29.44
N VAL A 266 -1.96 9.19 -28.76
CA VAL A 266 -2.62 8.40 -27.71
C VAL A 266 -3.04 7.02 -28.23
N GLN A 267 -3.60 6.96 -29.45
CA GLN A 267 -4.05 5.72 -30.06
C GLN A 267 -2.89 4.72 -30.24
N LYS A 268 -1.72 5.20 -30.71
CA LYS A 268 -0.53 4.33 -30.85
C LYS A 268 -0.03 3.82 -29.49
N ALA A 269 -0.07 4.67 -28.45
CA ALA A 269 0.31 4.28 -27.11
C ALA A 269 -0.66 3.24 -26.51
N LEU A 270 -1.96 3.45 -26.66
CA LEU A 270 -2.99 2.50 -26.20
C LEU A 270 -2.94 1.18 -26.98
N GLY A 271 -2.78 1.21 -28.31
CA GLY A 271 -2.60 0.00 -29.13
C GLY A 271 -1.41 -0.82 -28.66
N TRP A 272 -0.26 -0.18 -28.43
CA TRP A 272 0.91 -0.85 -27.88
C TRP A 272 0.64 -1.48 -26.48
N LEU A 273 -0.14 -0.81 -25.62
CA LEU A 273 -0.54 -1.37 -24.33
C LEU A 273 -1.45 -2.59 -24.48
N SER A 274 -2.46 -2.51 -25.35
CA SER A 274 -3.39 -3.62 -25.60
C SER A 274 -2.69 -4.86 -26.13
N GLU A 275 -1.75 -4.69 -27.06
CA GLU A 275 -0.91 -5.79 -27.58
C GLU A 275 -0.04 -6.41 -26.48
N ARG A 276 0.59 -5.57 -25.66
CA ARG A 276 1.49 -5.99 -24.58
C ARG A 276 0.78 -6.74 -23.47
N GLU A 277 -0.35 -6.22 -23.02
CA GLU A 277 -1.14 -6.76 -21.89
C GLU A 277 -2.13 -7.85 -22.37
N LYS A 278 -2.32 -7.99 -23.68
CA LYS A 278 -3.35 -8.85 -24.31
C LYS A 278 -4.76 -8.55 -23.81
N LYS A 279 -5.00 -7.34 -23.36
CA LYS A 279 -6.25 -6.80 -22.82
C LYS A 279 -6.33 -5.30 -23.06
N GLU A 280 -7.53 -4.78 -23.19
CA GLU A 280 -7.74 -3.33 -23.22
C GLU A 280 -7.33 -2.70 -21.88
N PRO A 281 -6.53 -1.62 -21.90
CA PRO A 281 -6.13 -0.93 -20.67
C PRO A 281 -7.32 -0.18 -20.05
N PHE A 282 -7.36 -0.15 -18.72
CA PHE A 282 -8.35 0.68 -18.02
C PHE A 282 -7.86 2.13 -17.98
N LYS A 283 -8.49 2.97 -18.80
CA LYS A 283 -8.11 4.38 -19.00
C LYS A 283 -8.67 5.25 -17.88
N ILE A 284 -7.80 6.00 -17.21
CA ILE A 284 -8.14 6.92 -16.12
C ILE A 284 -7.58 8.29 -16.48
N ALA A 285 -8.45 9.21 -16.88
CA ALA A 285 -8.05 10.60 -17.11
C ALA A 285 -8.05 11.38 -15.79
N THR A 286 -7.00 12.17 -15.57
CA THR A 286 -6.90 13.06 -14.42
C THR A 286 -7.28 14.49 -14.83
N THR A 287 -7.94 15.21 -13.94
CA THR A 287 -8.29 16.62 -14.14
C THR A 287 -8.26 17.38 -12.82
N ALA A 288 -7.83 18.63 -12.85
CA ALA A 288 -7.92 19.56 -11.73
C ALA A 288 -9.26 20.30 -11.69
N LYS A 289 -10.06 20.21 -12.76
CA LYS A 289 -11.36 20.87 -12.86
C LYS A 289 -12.47 19.97 -12.34
N SER A 290 -13.49 20.58 -11.73
CA SER A 290 -14.72 19.86 -11.39
C SER A 290 -15.39 19.33 -12.67
N HIS A 291 -15.73 18.06 -12.69
CA HIS A 291 -16.38 17.39 -13.81
C HIS A 291 -17.45 16.44 -13.30
N ALA A 292 -18.61 16.41 -13.92
CA ALA A 292 -19.76 15.59 -13.50
C ALA A 292 -19.46 14.08 -13.45
N GLY A 293 -18.49 13.60 -14.26
CA GLY A 293 -18.03 12.21 -14.27
C GLY A 293 -16.81 11.94 -13.38
N ALA A 294 -16.32 12.93 -12.61
CA ALA A 294 -15.18 12.71 -11.74
C ALA A 294 -15.54 11.82 -10.56
N GLN A 295 -14.70 10.84 -10.30
CA GLN A 295 -14.85 9.91 -9.18
C GLN A 295 -13.89 10.23 -8.05
N HIS A 296 -14.37 10.06 -6.81
CA HIS A 296 -13.49 10.13 -5.66
C HIS A 296 -12.46 8.97 -5.70
N TRP A 297 -11.23 9.25 -5.26
CA TRP A 297 -10.13 8.27 -5.32
C TRP A 297 -10.47 6.91 -4.71
N LEU A 298 -11.16 6.87 -3.57
CA LEU A 298 -11.53 5.59 -2.93
C LEU A 298 -12.50 4.75 -3.78
N THR A 299 -13.40 5.39 -4.52
CA THR A 299 -14.29 4.71 -5.47
C THR A 299 -13.50 4.15 -6.65
N LEU A 300 -12.66 4.98 -7.23
CA LEU A 300 -11.76 4.59 -8.32
C LEU A 300 -10.83 3.45 -7.91
N LYS A 301 -10.25 3.52 -6.71
CA LYS A 301 -9.39 2.47 -6.14
C LYS A 301 -10.11 1.12 -6.09
N ARG A 302 -11.36 1.09 -5.60
CA ARG A 302 -12.18 -0.13 -5.60
C ARG A 302 -12.42 -0.67 -7.00
N GLU A 303 -12.68 0.22 -7.95
CA GLU A 303 -12.89 -0.16 -9.35
C GLU A 303 -11.62 -0.73 -9.98
N ILE A 304 -10.47 -0.10 -9.77
CA ILE A 304 -9.16 -0.59 -10.23
C ILE A 304 -8.89 -2.00 -9.67
N LEU A 305 -9.09 -2.21 -8.37
CA LEU A 305 -8.84 -3.50 -7.71
C LEU A 305 -9.78 -4.61 -8.19
N ARG A 306 -11.03 -4.29 -8.55
CA ARG A 306 -12.00 -5.26 -9.10
C ARG A 306 -11.72 -5.66 -10.53
N ARG A 307 -11.02 -4.82 -11.30
CA ARG A 307 -10.72 -5.06 -12.71
C ARG A 307 -9.43 -5.88 -12.85
N ASP A 308 -9.47 -6.90 -13.69
CA ASP A 308 -8.26 -7.61 -14.12
C ASP A 308 -7.64 -6.94 -15.36
N HIS A 309 -7.48 -5.61 -15.29
CA HIS A 309 -6.93 -4.77 -16.36
C HIS A 309 -5.88 -3.83 -15.76
N SER A 310 -4.81 -3.62 -16.51
CA SER A 310 -3.79 -2.65 -16.10
C SER A 310 -4.33 -1.21 -16.21
N PRO A 311 -4.35 -0.42 -15.13
CA PRO A 311 -4.74 0.98 -15.21
C PRO A 311 -3.68 1.78 -15.96
N VAL A 312 -4.12 2.69 -16.82
CA VAL A 312 -3.31 3.72 -17.42
C VAL A 312 -3.82 5.09 -17.00
N PHE A 313 -3.01 5.82 -16.26
CA PHE A 313 -3.32 7.17 -15.81
C PHE A 313 -2.87 8.17 -16.86
N LEU A 314 -3.82 8.91 -17.41
CA LEU A 314 -3.58 9.94 -18.42
C LEU A 314 -3.50 11.31 -17.75
N PHE A 315 -2.37 11.97 -17.94
CA PHE A 315 -2.12 13.33 -17.48
C PHE A 315 -2.03 14.25 -18.70
N GLY A 316 -2.93 15.22 -18.80
CA GLY A 316 -2.84 16.28 -19.78
C GLY A 316 -1.92 17.40 -19.28
N THR A 317 -1.14 17.98 -20.17
CA THR A 317 -0.19 19.07 -19.86
C THR A 317 -0.75 20.46 -20.17
N GLY A 318 -2.03 20.57 -20.57
CA GLY A 318 -2.73 21.79 -20.90
C GLY A 318 -3.76 22.21 -19.85
N TRP A 319 -4.72 23.03 -20.28
CA TRP A 319 -5.75 23.62 -19.42
C TRP A 319 -6.99 22.72 -19.19
N GLY A 320 -7.04 21.53 -19.72
CA GLY A 320 -8.17 20.64 -19.53
C GLY A 320 -7.98 19.25 -20.01
#